data_7ed04aa062d722a12830973f154e037f
#
_entry.id   7ed04aa062d722a12830973f154e037f
#
_cell.length_a   1.000
_cell.length_b   1.000
_cell.length_c   1.000
_cell.angle_alpha   90.00
_cell.angle_beta   90.00
_cell.angle_gamma   90.00
#
_symmetry.space_group_name_H-M   'P 1'
#
loop_
_entity.id
_entity.type
_entity.pdbx_description
1 polymer ?
#
loop_
_entity_poly.entity_id
_entity_poly.type
_entity_poly.pdbx_seq_one_letter_code
_entity_poly.pdbx_strand_id
1 'polypeptide(L)'
;MLEILFLLLPIAAAYGWYMGHRSAQQDKQKQSHQISRQYVTGLNLLLSDQSDKAVDHFIELLQVDNETIDTHLALGNLFRSRGEVDRAIRIHQNLISRSGLTIDQKNLALQQLAKDYMVSGFLDRAEKIFEQLIDEPEHRESALQQLTAIYQQTREWHKAIECATALVKLGRKRMKVNIAHFYCELAMLEKADSNDNKAIQLFKKALQEDPKCVRATISLGKLYLQNEDYQKTIDHLEMVLEQDIDFIGEVLNTLAECYHHLGREQDLI
;
A
#
# COMPACT_ATOMS: atom_id res chain seq x y z
N MET A 1 -38.71 -30.51 -60.63
CA MET A 1 -37.36 -29.91 -60.58
C MET A 1 -37.23 -28.85 -59.54
N LEU A 2 -38.24 -28.00 -59.28
CA LEU A 2 -38.18 -26.94 -58.24
C LEU A 2 -38.12 -27.50 -56.82
N GLU A 3 -38.80 -28.60 -56.53
CA GLU A 3 -38.82 -29.23 -55.20
C GLU A 3 -37.46 -29.77 -54.75
N ILE A 4 -36.62 -30.24 -55.69
CA ILE A 4 -35.29 -30.71 -55.38
C ILE A 4 -34.35 -29.52 -55.00
N LEU A 5 -34.60 -28.35 -55.61
CA LEU A 5 -33.85 -27.12 -55.27
C LEU A 5 -34.14 -26.66 -53.83
N PHE A 6 -35.41 -26.80 -53.34
CA PHE A 6 -35.75 -26.48 -51.98
C PHE A 6 -35.13 -27.42 -50.93
N LEU A 7 -34.89 -28.67 -51.27
CA LEU A 7 -34.17 -29.63 -50.41
C LEU A 7 -32.68 -29.35 -50.27
N LEU A 8 -32.08 -28.63 -51.20
CA LEU A 8 -30.66 -28.24 -51.13
C LEU A 8 -30.41 -27.00 -50.25
N LEU A 9 -31.44 -26.17 -49.98
CA LEU A 9 -31.31 -24.97 -49.16
C LEU A 9 -30.84 -25.25 -47.71
N PRO A 10 -31.42 -26.20 -46.96
CA PRO A 10 -30.96 -26.49 -45.60
C PRO A 10 -29.54 -27.08 -45.57
N ILE A 11 -29.16 -27.85 -46.61
CA ILE A 11 -27.80 -28.40 -46.74
C ILE A 11 -26.80 -27.29 -47.01
N ALA A 12 -27.12 -26.34 -47.89
CA ALA A 12 -26.29 -25.18 -48.16
C ALA A 12 -26.17 -24.24 -46.93
N ALA A 13 -27.28 -24.06 -46.19
CA ALA A 13 -27.26 -23.28 -44.97
C ALA A 13 -26.41 -23.95 -43.86
N ALA A 14 -26.55 -25.26 -43.65
CA ALA A 14 -25.73 -26.02 -42.71
C ALA A 14 -24.24 -26.02 -43.08
N TYR A 15 -23.92 -26.15 -44.38
CA TYR A 15 -22.55 -26.06 -44.87
C TYR A 15 -21.96 -24.65 -44.69
N GLY A 16 -22.72 -23.62 -44.99
CA GLY A 16 -22.30 -22.22 -44.79
C GLY A 16 -22.07 -21.91 -43.30
N TRP A 17 -22.95 -22.37 -42.43
CA TRP A 17 -22.79 -22.24 -40.98
C TRP A 17 -21.55 -22.99 -40.46
N TYR A 18 -21.34 -24.23 -40.90
CA TYR A 18 -20.18 -25.05 -40.53
C TYR A 18 -18.86 -24.41 -41.01
N MET A 19 -18.80 -23.96 -42.27
CA MET A 19 -17.62 -23.27 -42.81
C MET A 19 -17.36 -21.92 -42.11
N GLY A 20 -18.40 -21.14 -41.83
CA GLY A 20 -18.30 -19.88 -41.07
C GLY A 20 -17.77 -20.11 -39.67
N HIS A 21 -18.31 -21.11 -38.95
CA HIS A 21 -17.87 -21.45 -37.61
C HIS A 21 -16.41 -21.96 -37.58
N ARG A 22 -16.02 -22.79 -38.55
CA ARG A 22 -14.66 -23.30 -38.70
C ARG A 22 -13.67 -22.20 -39.06
N SER A 23 -14.05 -21.26 -39.92
CA SER A 23 -13.21 -20.09 -40.27
C SER A 23 -13.00 -19.20 -39.07
N ALA A 24 -14.06 -18.88 -38.31
CA ALA A 24 -13.97 -18.08 -37.10
C ALA A 24 -13.09 -18.73 -36.02
N GLN A 25 -13.14 -20.07 -35.87
CA GLN A 25 -12.23 -20.78 -34.97
C GLN A 25 -10.78 -20.73 -35.43
N GLN A 26 -10.53 -20.90 -36.72
CA GLN A 26 -9.18 -20.82 -37.31
C GLN A 26 -8.60 -19.41 -37.16
N ASP A 27 -9.41 -18.38 -37.36
CA ASP A 27 -8.98 -16.99 -37.23
C ASP A 27 -8.65 -16.65 -35.77
N LYS A 28 -9.47 -17.10 -34.80
CA LYS A 28 -9.15 -16.99 -33.35
C LYS A 28 -7.85 -17.70 -32.99
N GLN A 29 -7.62 -18.90 -33.56
CA GLN A 29 -6.42 -19.67 -33.28
C GLN A 29 -5.16 -19.04 -33.90
N LYS A 30 -5.26 -18.47 -35.12
CA LYS A 30 -4.19 -17.70 -35.74
C LYS A 30 -3.87 -16.43 -34.97
N GLN A 31 -4.88 -15.71 -34.50
CA GLN A 31 -4.73 -14.50 -33.71
C GLN A 31 -4.05 -14.79 -32.36
N SER A 32 -4.46 -15.84 -31.64
CA SER A 32 -3.82 -16.31 -30.44
C SER A 32 -2.34 -16.69 -30.62
N HIS A 33 -2.02 -17.40 -31.72
CA HIS A 33 -0.63 -17.71 -32.04
C HIS A 33 0.21 -16.49 -32.44
N GLN A 34 -0.39 -15.50 -33.07
CA GLN A 34 0.30 -14.27 -33.46
C GLN A 34 0.62 -13.43 -32.20
N ILE A 35 -0.33 -13.30 -31.28
CA ILE A 35 -0.14 -12.63 -30.01
C ILE A 35 0.97 -13.31 -29.19
N SER A 36 0.94 -14.63 -29.09
CA SER A 36 1.97 -15.40 -28.39
C SER A 36 3.38 -15.14 -28.94
N ARG A 37 3.55 -15.08 -30.29
CA ARG A 37 4.84 -14.74 -30.92
C ARG A 37 5.29 -13.32 -30.59
N GLN A 38 4.39 -12.36 -30.59
CA GLN A 38 4.70 -10.97 -30.28
C GLN A 38 5.13 -10.81 -28.80
N TYR A 39 4.50 -11.54 -27.87
CA TYR A 39 4.99 -11.60 -26.49
C TYR A 39 6.39 -12.17 -26.37
N VAL A 40 6.68 -13.26 -27.08
CA VAL A 40 8.04 -13.84 -27.13
C VAL A 40 9.05 -12.85 -27.69
N THR A 41 8.67 -12.05 -28.69
CA THR A 41 9.54 -11.00 -29.23
C THR A 41 9.82 -9.92 -28.20
N GLY A 42 8.79 -9.44 -27.47
CA GLY A 42 8.95 -8.47 -26.39
C GLY A 42 9.83 -9.01 -25.26
N LEU A 43 9.66 -10.27 -24.86
CA LEU A 43 10.51 -10.92 -23.87
C LEU A 43 11.96 -11.04 -24.33
N ASN A 44 12.19 -11.37 -25.61
CA ASN A 44 13.55 -11.42 -26.18
C ASN A 44 14.22 -10.04 -26.18
N LEU A 45 13.47 -8.97 -26.43
CA LEU A 45 13.98 -7.59 -26.29
C LEU A 45 14.40 -7.28 -24.85
N LEU A 46 13.62 -7.74 -23.84
CA LEU A 46 13.99 -7.60 -22.43
C LEU A 46 15.27 -8.35 -22.08
N LEU A 47 15.39 -9.59 -22.58
CA LEU A 47 16.57 -10.43 -22.37
C LEU A 47 17.83 -9.90 -23.08
N SER A 48 17.63 -9.11 -24.17
CA SER A 48 18.71 -8.48 -24.93
C SER A 48 19.11 -7.09 -24.43
N ASP A 49 18.64 -6.70 -23.24
CA ASP A 49 18.88 -5.38 -22.63
C ASP A 49 18.35 -4.18 -23.42
N GLN A 50 17.38 -4.43 -24.33
CA GLN A 50 16.69 -3.41 -25.10
C GLN A 50 15.34 -3.05 -24.48
N SER A 51 15.37 -2.73 -23.20
CA SER A 51 14.17 -2.57 -22.36
C SER A 51 13.20 -1.49 -22.87
N ASP A 52 13.69 -0.38 -23.46
CA ASP A 52 12.80 0.66 -24.01
C ASP A 52 12.03 0.17 -25.23
N LYS A 53 12.70 -0.55 -26.14
CA LYS A 53 12.04 -1.14 -27.30
C LYS A 53 11.04 -2.23 -26.89
N ALA A 54 11.35 -2.97 -25.83
CA ALA A 54 10.41 -3.94 -25.28
C ALA A 54 9.14 -3.26 -24.76
N VAL A 55 9.27 -2.14 -24.02
CA VAL A 55 8.13 -1.35 -23.54
C VAL A 55 7.28 -0.84 -24.68
N ASP A 56 7.91 -0.22 -25.69
CA ASP A 56 7.19 0.28 -26.86
C ASP A 56 6.44 -0.85 -27.61
N HIS A 57 7.09 -2.00 -27.76
CA HIS A 57 6.47 -3.18 -28.38
C HIS A 57 5.29 -3.71 -27.56
N PHE A 58 5.41 -3.78 -26.22
CA PHE A 58 4.29 -4.19 -25.36
C PHE A 58 3.14 -3.16 -25.35
N ILE A 59 3.45 -1.85 -25.41
CA ILE A 59 2.44 -0.80 -25.56
C ILE A 59 1.66 -0.94 -26.88
N GLU A 60 2.34 -1.27 -28.00
CA GLU A 60 1.68 -1.55 -29.26
C GLU A 60 0.77 -2.78 -29.20
N LEU A 61 1.21 -3.84 -28.51
CA LEU A 61 0.39 -5.04 -28.28
C LEU A 61 -0.88 -4.73 -27.49
N LEU A 62 -0.82 -3.79 -26.54
CA LEU A 62 -1.99 -3.32 -25.79
C LEU A 62 -3.11 -2.81 -26.71
N GLN A 63 -2.80 -2.27 -27.86
CA GLN A 63 -3.82 -1.74 -28.79
C GLN A 63 -4.63 -2.85 -29.47
N VAL A 64 -4.15 -4.09 -29.42
CA VAL A 64 -4.69 -5.19 -30.19
C VAL A 64 -5.68 -6.06 -29.41
N ASP A 65 -5.54 -6.20 -28.07
CA ASP A 65 -6.36 -7.19 -27.33
C ASP A 65 -6.65 -6.79 -25.86
N ASN A 66 -7.92 -6.90 -25.46
CA ASN A 66 -8.38 -6.65 -24.09
C ASN A 66 -8.09 -7.83 -23.13
N GLU A 67 -7.81 -9.03 -23.64
CA GLU A 67 -7.55 -10.22 -22.83
C GLU A 67 -6.16 -10.19 -22.15
N THR A 68 -5.32 -9.21 -22.48
CA THR A 68 -3.92 -9.13 -22.07
C THR A 68 -3.66 -8.16 -20.90
N ILE A 69 -4.70 -7.63 -20.26
CA ILE A 69 -4.59 -6.65 -19.17
C ILE A 69 -3.70 -7.16 -18.02
N ASP A 70 -3.94 -8.41 -17.57
CA ASP A 70 -3.18 -9.03 -16.49
C ASP A 70 -1.70 -9.16 -16.83
N THR A 71 -1.39 -9.47 -18.09
CA THR A 71 -0.01 -9.56 -18.56
C THR A 71 0.69 -8.21 -18.52
N HIS A 72 -0.02 -7.13 -18.87
CA HIS A 72 0.55 -5.78 -18.84
C HIS A 72 0.72 -5.26 -17.41
N LEU A 73 -0.22 -5.57 -16.52
CA LEU A 73 -0.06 -5.31 -15.09
C LEU A 73 1.16 -6.05 -14.53
N ALA A 74 1.31 -7.35 -14.88
CA ALA A 74 2.46 -8.15 -14.47
C ALA A 74 3.77 -7.58 -15.02
N LEU A 75 3.79 -7.13 -16.27
CA LEU A 75 4.95 -6.53 -16.91
C LEU A 75 5.34 -5.20 -16.26
N GLY A 76 4.37 -4.30 -16.01
CA GLY A 76 4.63 -3.06 -15.28
C GLY A 76 5.19 -3.34 -13.87
N ASN A 77 4.61 -4.32 -13.17
CA ASN A 77 5.11 -4.75 -11.87
C ASN A 77 6.54 -5.30 -11.93
N LEU A 78 6.88 -6.03 -13.00
CA LEU A 78 8.24 -6.52 -13.24
C LEU A 78 9.23 -5.37 -13.43
N PHE A 79 8.90 -4.36 -14.24
CA PHE A 79 9.74 -3.18 -14.41
C PHE A 79 9.94 -2.42 -13.10
N ARG A 80 8.87 -2.23 -12.31
CA ARG A 80 8.97 -1.62 -10.97
C ARG A 80 9.91 -2.41 -10.06
N SER A 81 9.80 -3.74 -10.01
CA SER A 81 10.65 -4.58 -9.15
C SER A 81 12.13 -4.57 -9.57
N ARG A 82 12.41 -4.30 -10.85
CA ARG A 82 13.77 -4.11 -11.37
C ARG A 82 14.32 -2.70 -11.15
N GLY A 83 13.52 -1.79 -10.57
CA GLY A 83 13.90 -0.37 -10.40
C GLY A 83 13.68 0.49 -11.65
N GLU A 84 13.15 -0.07 -12.73
CA GLU A 84 12.88 0.62 -14.00
C GLU A 84 11.51 1.32 -13.95
N VAL A 85 11.33 2.20 -12.96
CA VAL A 85 10.01 2.71 -12.55
C VAL A 85 9.36 3.58 -13.63
N ASP A 86 10.13 4.36 -14.38
CA ASP A 86 9.60 5.20 -15.47
C ASP A 86 8.91 4.36 -16.55
N ARG A 87 9.43 3.16 -16.82
CA ARG A 87 8.84 2.22 -17.77
C ARG A 87 7.55 1.61 -17.20
N ALA A 88 7.54 1.27 -15.91
CA ALA A 88 6.33 0.80 -15.23
C ALA A 88 5.21 1.86 -15.31
N ILE A 89 5.51 3.12 -15.01
CA ILE A 89 4.59 4.25 -15.10
C ILE A 89 4.01 4.36 -16.53
N ARG A 90 4.85 4.31 -17.56
CA ARG A 90 4.40 4.37 -18.97
C ARG A 90 3.42 3.25 -19.31
N ILE A 91 3.68 2.02 -18.88
CA ILE A 91 2.82 0.86 -19.13
C ILE A 91 1.47 1.04 -18.40
N HIS A 92 1.48 1.36 -17.11
CA HIS A 92 0.24 1.49 -16.35
C HIS A 92 -0.58 2.73 -16.79
N GLN A 93 0.05 3.86 -17.13
CA GLN A 93 -0.64 5.02 -17.70
C GLN A 93 -1.29 4.71 -19.03
N ASN A 94 -0.59 4.01 -19.92
CA ASN A 94 -1.13 3.59 -21.20
C ASN A 94 -2.33 2.65 -21.00
N LEU A 95 -2.22 1.70 -20.08
CA LEU A 95 -3.33 0.80 -19.74
C LEU A 95 -4.57 1.57 -19.29
N ILE A 96 -4.44 2.54 -18.38
CA ILE A 96 -5.55 3.35 -17.84
C ILE A 96 -6.21 4.20 -18.92
N SER A 97 -5.45 4.68 -19.93
CA SER A 97 -5.96 5.53 -21.02
C SER A 97 -6.85 4.78 -22.02
N ARG A 98 -6.95 3.46 -21.92
CA ARG A 98 -7.73 2.65 -22.88
C ARG A 98 -9.23 2.75 -22.68
N SER A 99 -9.95 2.76 -23.78
CA SER A 99 -11.40 2.56 -23.80
C SER A 99 -11.71 1.05 -23.71
N GLY A 100 -12.68 0.70 -22.85
CA GLY A 100 -13.15 -0.69 -22.73
C GLY A 100 -12.69 -1.45 -21.51
N LEU A 101 -11.92 -0.83 -20.60
CA LEU A 101 -11.65 -1.39 -19.29
C LEU A 101 -12.92 -1.42 -18.44
N THR A 102 -13.13 -2.50 -17.69
CA THR A 102 -14.09 -2.50 -16.59
C THR A 102 -13.61 -1.56 -15.48
N ILE A 103 -14.54 -1.17 -14.59
CA ILE A 103 -14.20 -0.32 -13.42
C ILE A 103 -13.13 -0.99 -12.57
N ASP A 104 -13.26 -2.30 -12.30
CA ASP A 104 -12.31 -3.06 -11.49
C ASP A 104 -10.92 -3.12 -12.13
N GLN A 105 -10.85 -3.36 -13.44
CA GLN A 105 -9.59 -3.37 -14.18
C GLN A 105 -8.91 -2.00 -14.15
N LYS A 106 -9.69 -0.92 -14.28
CA LYS A 106 -9.19 0.44 -14.19
C LYS A 106 -8.66 0.75 -12.78
N ASN A 107 -9.41 0.38 -11.74
CA ASN A 107 -9.01 0.58 -10.36
C ASN A 107 -7.75 -0.22 -10.01
N LEU A 108 -7.63 -1.45 -10.52
CA LEU A 108 -6.42 -2.25 -10.36
C LEU A 108 -5.21 -1.59 -11.05
N ALA A 109 -5.38 -1.10 -12.27
CA ALA A 109 -4.31 -0.39 -12.99
C ALA A 109 -3.93 0.93 -12.28
N LEU A 110 -4.90 1.69 -11.77
CA LEU A 110 -4.67 2.88 -10.95
C LEU A 110 -3.88 2.55 -9.69
N GLN A 111 -4.23 1.46 -9.01
CA GLN A 111 -3.52 1.01 -7.83
C GLN A 111 -2.04 0.69 -8.13
N GLN A 112 -1.76 0.03 -9.28
CA GLN A 112 -0.38 -0.25 -9.68
C GLN A 112 0.37 1.03 -10.05
N LEU A 113 -0.26 1.96 -10.76
CA LEU A 113 0.32 3.27 -11.09
C LEU A 113 0.65 4.07 -9.81
N ALA A 114 -0.23 4.06 -8.82
CA ALA A 114 0.03 4.73 -7.55
C ALA A 114 1.24 4.14 -6.81
N LYS A 115 1.41 2.81 -6.85
CA LYS A 115 2.60 2.14 -6.32
C LYS A 115 3.86 2.54 -7.07
N ASP A 116 3.80 2.70 -8.40
CA ASP A 116 4.93 3.20 -9.18
C ASP A 116 5.31 4.62 -8.74
N TYR A 117 4.32 5.50 -8.56
CA TYR A 117 4.54 6.85 -8.06
C TYR A 117 5.17 6.87 -6.66
N MET A 118 4.76 5.96 -5.77
CA MET A 118 5.40 5.84 -4.44
C MET A 118 6.90 5.51 -4.56
N VAL A 119 7.24 4.53 -5.41
CA VAL A 119 8.64 4.13 -5.62
C VAL A 119 9.46 5.24 -6.27
N SER A 120 8.84 6.05 -7.14
CA SER A 120 9.48 7.22 -7.78
C SER A 120 9.54 8.46 -6.87
N GLY A 121 8.95 8.41 -5.66
CA GLY A 121 8.88 9.56 -4.76
C GLY A 121 7.83 10.61 -5.12
N PHE A 122 6.96 10.36 -6.11
CA PHE A 122 5.85 11.25 -6.47
C PHE A 122 4.65 11.02 -5.54
N LEU A 123 4.86 11.25 -4.23
CA LEU A 123 3.90 10.91 -3.19
C LEU A 123 2.55 11.61 -3.36
N ASP A 124 2.54 12.89 -3.76
CA ASP A 124 1.31 13.65 -4.00
C ASP A 124 0.43 13.04 -5.10
N ARG A 125 1.05 12.41 -6.12
CA ARG A 125 0.31 11.74 -7.19
C ARG A 125 -0.24 10.40 -6.72
N ALA A 126 0.54 9.67 -5.93
CA ALA A 126 0.12 8.42 -5.33
C ALA A 126 -1.05 8.64 -4.34
N GLU A 127 -0.94 9.66 -3.47
CA GLU A 127 -1.99 10.07 -2.52
C GLU A 127 -3.33 10.26 -3.23
N LYS A 128 -3.37 11.11 -4.26
CA LYS A 128 -4.60 11.41 -5.01
C LYS A 128 -5.28 10.17 -5.58
N ILE A 129 -4.49 9.21 -6.06
CA ILE A 129 -5.05 7.98 -6.62
C ILE A 129 -5.58 7.08 -5.48
N PHE A 130 -4.83 6.92 -4.39
CA PHE A 130 -5.30 6.10 -3.27
C PHE A 130 -6.50 6.71 -2.56
N GLU A 131 -6.62 8.05 -2.48
CA GLU A 131 -7.82 8.73 -1.97
C GLU A 131 -9.06 8.38 -2.80
N GLN A 132 -8.96 8.30 -4.13
CA GLN A 132 -10.06 7.84 -4.98
C GLN A 132 -10.40 6.36 -4.74
N LEU A 133 -9.40 5.51 -4.49
CA LEU A 133 -9.60 4.08 -4.30
C LEU A 133 -10.17 3.72 -2.92
N ILE A 134 -10.20 4.63 -1.94
CA ILE A 134 -10.87 4.40 -0.65
C ILE A 134 -12.37 4.16 -0.82
N ASP A 135 -13.00 4.77 -1.80
CA ASP A 135 -14.44 4.66 -2.04
C ASP A 135 -14.82 3.29 -2.63
N GLU A 136 -13.85 2.58 -3.20
CA GLU A 136 -14.03 1.26 -3.78
C GLU A 136 -13.83 0.15 -2.73
N PRO A 137 -14.85 -0.64 -2.38
CA PRO A 137 -14.78 -1.60 -1.26
C PRO A 137 -13.64 -2.59 -1.37
N GLU A 138 -13.35 -3.10 -2.57
CA GLU A 138 -12.30 -4.10 -2.82
C GLU A 138 -10.88 -3.52 -2.69
N HIS A 139 -10.72 -2.22 -2.94
CA HIS A 139 -9.43 -1.53 -2.90
C HIS A 139 -9.21 -0.74 -1.61
N ARG A 140 -10.27 -0.45 -0.85
CA ARG A 140 -10.26 0.39 0.36
C ARG A 140 -9.16 0.04 1.34
N GLU A 141 -9.07 -1.22 1.72
CA GLU A 141 -8.09 -1.65 2.72
C GLU A 141 -6.66 -1.41 2.23
N SER A 142 -6.37 -1.81 0.99
CA SER A 142 -5.06 -1.60 0.38
C SER A 142 -4.73 -0.12 0.24
N ALA A 143 -5.69 0.71 -0.19
CA ALA A 143 -5.52 2.15 -0.33
C ALA A 143 -5.20 2.81 1.02
N LEU A 144 -5.95 2.48 2.08
CA LEU A 144 -5.70 2.99 3.44
C LEU A 144 -4.32 2.60 3.96
N GLN A 145 -3.85 1.37 3.66
CA GLN A 145 -2.50 0.94 4.04
C GLN A 145 -1.42 1.79 3.34
N GLN A 146 -1.58 2.04 2.05
CA GLN A 146 -0.62 2.85 1.30
C GLN A 146 -0.65 4.32 1.72
N LEU A 147 -1.84 4.89 1.94
CA LEU A 147 -1.99 6.25 2.48
C LEU A 147 -1.35 6.40 3.85
N THR A 148 -1.52 5.41 4.75
CA THR A 148 -0.84 5.42 6.05
C THR A 148 0.68 5.48 5.87
N ALA A 149 1.24 4.72 4.92
CA ALA A 149 2.68 4.74 4.64
C ALA A 149 3.13 6.09 4.03
N ILE A 150 2.35 6.67 3.13
CA ILE A 150 2.61 8.00 2.55
C ILE A 150 2.63 9.05 3.67
N TYR A 151 1.57 9.12 4.49
CA TYR A 151 1.46 10.11 5.57
C TYR A 151 2.51 9.93 6.66
N GLN A 152 2.95 8.70 6.90
CA GLN A 152 4.10 8.44 7.78
C GLN A 152 5.40 9.00 7.18
N GLN A 153 5.62 8.85 5.89
CA GLN A 153 6.80 9.36 5.20
C GLN A 153 6.79 10.89 5.10
N THR A 154 5.63 11.50 4.86
CA THR A 154 5.45 12.96 4.80
C THR A 154 5.31 13.61 6.18
N ARG A 155 5.25 12.81 7.26
CA ARG A 155 5.04 13.24 8.64
C ARG A 155 3.68 13.94 8.89
N GLU A 156 2.69 13.59 8.11
CA GLU A 156 1.31 14.06 8.27
C GLU A 156 0.56 13.17 9.28
N TRP A 157 1.01 13.23 10.53
CA TRP A 157 0.62 12.28 11.58
C TRP A 157 -0.88 12.20 11.83
N HIS A 158 -1.61 13.33 11.70
CA HIS A 158 -3.07 13.35 11.87
C HIS A 158 -3.75 12.48 10.81
N LYS A 159 -3.40 12.66 9.53
CA LYS A 159 -3.93 11.85 8.44
C LYS A 159 -3.52 10.37 8.58
N ALA A 160 -2.29 10.11 9.02
CA ALA A 160 -1.82 8.75 9.29
C ALA A 160 -2.67 8.05 10.35
N ILE A 161 -3.02 8.74 11.45
CA ILE A 161 -3.89 8.24 12.51
C ILE A 161 -5.31 7.96 11.97
N GLU A 162 -5.87 8.85 11.15
CA GLU A 162 -7.19 8.66 10.55
C GLU A 162 -7.24 7.39 9.69
N CYS A 163 -6.28 7.22 8.77
CA CYS A 163 -6.18 6.03 7.93
C CYS A 163 -5.96 4.76 8.75
N ALA A 164 -5.06 4.79 9.72
CA ALA A 164 -4.78 3.64 10.58
C ALA A 164 -6.00 3.27 11.44
N THR A 165 -6.76 4.27 11.94
CA THR A 165 -8.01 4.05 12.68
C THR A 165 -9.09 3.42 11.79
N ALA A 166 -9.20 3.84 10.53
CA ALA A 166 -10.08 3.21 9.56
C ALA A 166 -9.69 1.74 9.34
N LEU A 167 -8.40 1.42 9.24
CA LEU A 167 -7.90 0.04 9.15
C LEU A 167 -8.25 -0.80 10.39
N VAL A 168 -8.16 -0.22 11.59
CA VAL A 168 -8.59 -0.92 12.83
C VAL A 168 -10.07 -1.27 12.76
N LYS A 169 -10.93 -0.36 12.26
CA LYS A 169 -12.37 -0.62 12.07
C LYS A 169 -12.63 -1.72 11.04
N LEU A 170 -11.76 -1.90 10.06
CA LEU A 170 -11.79 -3.01 9.08
C LEU A 170 -11.21 -4.33 9.66
N GLY A 171 -10.87 -4.38 10.95
CA GLY A 171 -10.37 -5.57 11.63
C GLY A 171 -8.84 -5.68 11.72
N ARG A 172 -8.09 -4.72 11.20
CA ARG A 172 -6.61 -4.70 11.28
C ARG A 172 -6.12 -4.18 12.62
N LYS A 173 -6.42 -4.90 13.70
CA LYS A 173 -6.14 -4.50 15.10
C LYS A 173 -4.66 -4.18 15.37
N ARG A 174 -3.73 -4.78 14.64
CA ARG A 174 -2.28 -4.50 14.78
C ARG A 174 -1.92 -3.03 14.48
N MET A 175 -2.76 -2.32 13.72
CA MET A 175 -2.55 -0.89 13.42
C MET A 175 -2.63 -0.01 14.68
N LYS A 176 -3.15 -0.50 15.80
CA LYS A 176 -3.14 0.23 17.09
C LYS A 176 -1.73 0.57 17.55
N VAL A 177 -0.76 -0.33 17.33
CA VAL A 177 0.65 -0.06 17.62
C VAL A 177 1.17 1.12 16.79
N ASN A 178 0.84 1.16 15.50
CA ASN A 178 1.22 2.26 14.63
C ASN A 178 0.57 3.58 15.09
N ILE A 179 -0.72 3.55 15.45
CA ILE A 179 -1.43 4.72 15.98
C ILE A 179 -0.74 5.25 17.25
N ALA A 180 -0.34 4.37 18.17
CA ALA A 180 0.39 4.75 19.37
C ALA A 180 1.70 5.46 19.02
N HIS A 181 2.45 4.93 18.06
CA HIS A 181 3.69 5.57 17.58
C HIS A 181 3.43 6.94 16.91
N PHE A 182 2.36 7.09 16.13
CA PHE A 182 2.00 8.38 15.53
C PHE A 182 1.60 9.42 16.58
N TYR A 183 0.91 9.01 17.65
CA TYR A 183 0.68 9.90 18.80
C TYR A 183 1.97 10.29 19.51
N CYS A 184 2.95 9.39 19.60
CA CYS A 184 4.28 9.74 20.13
C CYS A 184 4.98 10.79 19.25
N GLU A 185 4.90 10.68 17.93
CA GLU A 185 5.47 11.70 17.03
C GLU A 185 4.81 13.06 17.22
N LEU A 186 3.48 13.12 17.28
CA LEU A 186 2.74 14.36 17.59
C LEU A 186 3.13 14.94 18.95
N ALA A 187 3.26 14.08 19.97
CA ALA A 187 3.68 14.51 21.30
C ALA A 187 5.09 15.11 21.31
N MET A 188 6.00 14.54 20.53
CA MET A 188 7.37 15.07 20.38
C MET A 188 7.38 16.43 19.69
N LEU A 189 6.50 16.67 18.71
CA LEU A 189 6.35 17.98 18.06
C LEU A 189 5.82 19.01 19.08
N GLU A 190 4.76 18.70 19.83
CA GLU A 190 4.23 19.61 20.86
C GLU A 190 5.25 19.89 21.96
N LYS A 191 6.07 18.89 22.32
CA LYS A 191 7.18 19.08 23.27
C LYS A 191 8.25 20.05 22.71
N ALA A 192 8.59 19.94 21.44
CA ALA A 192 9.54 20.84 20.79
C ALA A 192 9.03 22.31 20.80
N ASP A 193 7.70 22.47 20.71
CA ASP A 193 7.04 23.79 20.82
C ASP A 193 6.81 24.23 22.28
N SER A 194 7.38 23.52 23.28
CA SER A 194 7.23 23.78 24.71
C SER A 194 5.79 23.67 25.24
N ASN A 195 4.96 22.87 24.57
CA ASN A 195 3.57 22.58 24.94
C ASN A 195 3.48 21.27 25.76
N ASP A 196 4.18 21.19 26.89
CA ASP A 196 4.31 19.96 27.70
C ASP A 196 2.96 19.35 28.10
N ASN A 197 1.96 20.18 28.43
CA ASN A 197 0.62 19.67 28.78
C ASN A 197 -0.06 18.92 27.62
N LYS A 198 0.11 19.40 26.39
CA LYS A 198 -0.42 18.71 25.20
C LYS A 198 0.38 17.45 24.89
N ALA A 199 1.72 17.52 25.01
CA ALA A 199 2.57 16.37 24.85
C ALA A 199 2.19 15.23 25.80
N ILE A 200 1.96 15.53 27.08
CA ILE A 200 1.48 14.56 28.08
C ILE A 200 0.16 13.93 27.64
N GLN A 201 -0.81 14.74 27.17
CA GLN A 201 -2.09 14.20 26.70
C GLN A 201 -1.94 13.25 25.50
N LEU A 202 -1.05 13.58 24.56
CA LEU A 202 -0.81 12.76 23.36
C LEU A 202 -0.08 11.45 23.72
N PHE A 203 0.91 11.47 24.62
CA PHE A 203 1.53 10.25 25.12
C PHE A 203 0.53 9.35 25.87
N LYS A 204 -0.39 9.93 26.65
CA LYS A 204 -1.46 9.17 27.29
C LYS A 204 -2.39 8.53 26.25
N LYS A 205 -2.72 9.23 25.14
CA LYS A 205 -3.47 8.63 24.02
C LYS A 205 -2.71 7.48 23.39
N ALA A 206 -1.39 7.60 23.24
CA ALA A 206 -0.57 6.52 22.73
C ALA A 206 -0.71 5.25 23.60
N LEU A 207 -0.64 5.39 24.92
CA LEU A 207 -0.82 4.28 25.88
C LEU A 207 -2.24 3.72 25.91
N GLN A 208 -3.26 4.52 25.57
CA GLN A 208 -4.64 4.03 25.43
C GLN A 208 -4.79 3.12 24.21
N GLU A 209 -4.08 3.42 23.11
CA GLU A 209 -4.10 2.58 21.91
C GLU A 209 -3.22 1.34 22.05
N ASP A 210 -2.01 1.51 22.59
CA ASP A 210 -1.09 0.43 22.90
C ASP A 210 -0.49 0.57 24.31
N PRO A 211 -1.01 -0.17 25.30
CA PRO A 211 -0.48 -0.16 26.66
C PRO A 211 0.98 -0.60 26.79
N LYS A 212 1.52 -1.27 25.76
CA LYS A 212 2.92 -1.72 25.72
C LYS A 212 3.86 -0.75 24.99
N CYS A 213 3.42 0.46 24.69
CA CYS A 213 4.24 1.46 24.02
C CYS A 213 5.31 2.05 24.97
N VAL A 214 6.44 1.36 25.12
CA VAL A 214 7.58 1.77 25.97
C VAL A 214 8.02 3.20 25.68
N ARG A 215 8.05 3.61 24.41
CA ARG A 215 8.42 4.97 24.00
C ARG A 215 7.54 6.04 24.66
N ALA A 216 6.23 5.82 24.72
CA ALA A 216 5.30 6.74 25.36
C ALA A 216 5.52 6.78 26.87
N THR A 217 5.72 5.61 27.49
CA THR A 217 5.95 5.47 28.93
C THR A 217 7.21 6.21 29.38
N ILE A 218 8.35 5.97 28.70
CA ILE A 218 9.61 6.66 29.02
C ILE A 218 9.50 8.16 28.79
N SER A 219 8.84 8.58 27.68
CA SER A 219 8.67 10.02 27.39
C SER A 219 7.81 10.73 28.42
N LEU A 220 6.76 10.08 28.92
CA LEU A 220 5.94 10.59 30.03
C LEU A 220 6.75 10.70 31.32
N GLY A 221 7.51 9.67 31.70
CA GLY A 221 8.38 9.70 32.87
C GLY A 221 9.37 10.86 32.79
N LYS A 222 10.03 11.06 31.63
CA LYS A 222 10.95 12.19 31.45
C LYS A 222 10.26 13.57 31.56
N LEU A 223 9.01 13.71 31.09
CA LEU A 223 8.25 14.96 31.22
C LEU A 223 7.83 15.22 32.69
N TYR A 224 7.42 14.20 33.42
CA TYR A 224 7.11 14.35 34.85
C TYR A 224 8.35 14.66 35.68
N LEU A 225 9.50 14.05 35.34
CA LEU A 225 10.78 14.39 35.97
C LEU A 225 11.16 15.86 35.76
N GLN A 226 10.99 16.40 34.54
CA GLN A 226 11.24 17.83 34.27
C GLN A 226 10.35 18.76 35.08
N ASN A 227 9.17 18.30 35.47
CA ASN A 227 8.24 19.03 36.36
C ASN A 227 8.45 18.70 37.83
N GLU A 228 9.53 17.99 38.21
CA GLU A 228 9.87 17.57 39.57
C GLU A 228 8.78 16.69 40.23
N ASP A 229 7.90 16.07 39.43
CA ASP A 229 6.87 15.13 39.90
C ASP A 229 7.46 13.73 39.99
N TYR A 230 8.34 13.51 40.99
CA TYR A 230 9.09 12.25 41.14
C TYR A 230 8.18 11.03 41.28
N GLN A 231 7.03 11.17 41.97
CA GLN A 231 6.10 10.05 42.15
C GLN A 231 5.53 9.58 40.81
N LYS A 232 5.02 10.50 39.98
CA LYS A 232 4.50 10.11 38.66
C LYS A 232 5.60 9.62 37.73
N THR A 233 6.83 10.12 37.91
CA THR A 233 7.98 9.60 37.16
C THR A 233 8.18 8.12 37.48
N ILE A 234 8.20 7.74 38.75
CA ILE A 234 8.33 6.35 39.18
C ILE A 234 7.17 5.51 38.65
N ASP A 235 5.92 5.96 38.90
CA ASP A 235 4.71 5.22 38.48
C ASP A 235 4.73 4.85 36.97
N HIS A 236 5.28 5.73 36.10
CA HIS A 236 5.38 5.45 34.67
C HIS A 236 6.63 4.63 34.33
N LEU A 237 7.79 4.94 34.92
CA LEU A 237 9.02 4.22 34.53
C LEU A 237 9.05 2.76 35.02
N GLU A 238 8.36 2.45 36.15
CA GLU A 238 8.19 1.06 36.58
C GLU A 238 7.38 0.21 35.58
N MET A 239 6.41 0.83 34.88
CA MET A 239 5.66 0.11 33.83
C MET A 239 6.56 -0.42 32.71
N VAL A 240 7.73 0.18 32.50
CA VAL A 240 8.69 -0.28 31.47
C VAL A 240 9.15 -1.70 31.76
N LEU A 241 9.30 -2.08 33.04
CA LEU A 241 9.73 -3.42 33.47
C LEU A 241 8.75 -4.51 33.01
N GLU A 242 7.46 -4.17 32.98
CA GLU A 242 6.39 -5.08 32.55
C GLU A 242 6.17 -5.03 31.03
N GLN A 243 6.50 -3.89 30.39
CA GLN A 243 6.30 -3.69 28.97
C GLN A 243 7.42 -4.37 28.14
N ASP A 244 8.68 -4.06 28.49
CA ASP A 244 9.85 -4.61 27.79
C ASP A 244 11.11 -4.46 28.67
N ILE A 245 11.63 -5.58 29.11
CA ILE A 245 12.78 -5.66 30.04
C ILE A 245 14.08 -5.12 29.42
N ASP A 246 14.20 -5.12 28.08
CA ASP A 246 15.40 -4.66 27.39
C ASP A 246 15.65 -3.16 27.59
N PHE A 247 14.60 -2.40 27.93
CA PHE A 247 14.68 -0.95 28.20
C PHE A 247 14.98 -0.57 29.66
N ILE A 248 15.17 -1.57 30.53
CA ILE A 248 15.50 -1.34 31.96
C ILE A 248 16.72 -0.41 32.12
N GLY A 249 17.79 -0.65 31.33
CA GLY A 249 19.01 0.13 31.41
C GLY A 249 18.82 1.62 31.12
N GLU A 250 17.77 1.99 30.37
CA GLU A 250 17.46 3.39 30.07
C GLU A 250 16.78 4.11 31.24
N VAL A 251 16.04 3.40 32.08
CA VAL A 251 15.20 4.00 33.13
C VAL A 251 15.75 3.85 34.54
N LEU A 252 16.65 2.87 34.77
CA LEU A 252 17.12 2.51 36.09
C LEU A 252 17.77 3.67 36.88
N ASN A 253 18.65 4.43 36.23
CA ASN A 253 19.31 5.58 36.87
C ASN A 253 18.31 6.66 37.27
N THR A 254 17.34 6.92 36.40
CA THR A 254 16.29 7.90 36.67
C THR A 254 15.37 7.45 37.79
N LEU A 255 15.03 6.17 37.86
CA LEU A 255 14.28 5.57 38.97
C LEU A 255 15.05 5.74 40.31
N ALA A 256 16.34 5.37 40.34
CA ALA A 256 17.17 5.51 41.52
C ALA A 256 17.24 6.96 42.03
N GLU A 257 17.40 7.93 41.12
CA GLU A 257 17.38 9.35 41.43
C GLU A 257 16.02 9.80 42.04
N CYS A 258 14.91 9.39 41.43
CA CYS A 258 13.57 9.70 41.90
C CYS A 258 13.29 9.10 43.30
N TYR A 259 13.69 7.84 43.51
CA TYR A 259 13.55 7.19 44.83
C TYR A 259 14.41 7.87 45.88
N HIS A 260 15.62 8.31 45.54
CA HIS A 260 16.47 9.07 46.45
C HIS A 260 15.82 10.40 46.86
N HIS A 261 15.28 11.15 45.88
CA HIS A 261 14.57 12.41 46.17
C HIS A 261 13.35 12.25 47.11
N LEU A 262 12.68 11.09 47.03
CA LEU A 262 11.53 10.78 47.90
C LEU A 262 11.93 10.11 49.24
N GLY A 263 13.21 9.84 49.50
CA GLY A 263 13.70 9.10 50.65
C GLY A 263 13.23 7.64 50.72
N ARG A 264 13.03 7.03 49.55
CA ARG A 264 12.48 5.67 49.35
C ARG A 264 13.45 4.73 48.69
N GLU A 265 14.74 4.86 48.96
CA GLU A 265 15.79 4.03 48.29
C GLU A 265 15.58 2.54 48.50
N GLN A 266 14.90 2.14 49.60
CA GLN A 266 14.63 0.72 49.90
C GLN A 266 13.61 0.08 48.92
N ASP A 267 12.84 0.88 48.24
CA ASP A 267 11.81 0.42 47.25
C ASP A 267 12.40 0.18 45.86
N LEU A 268 13.66 0.54 45.65
CA LEU A 268 14.40 0.30 44.41
C LEU A 268 15.00 -1.12 44.41
N ILE A 269 14.19 -2.14 44.25
CA ILE A 269 14.68 -3.55 44.20
C ILE A 269 14.19 -4.22 42.92
#